data_83d50abeb61c29b05b0bbc3a3cd2d66a
#
_entry.id   83d50abeb61c29b05b0bbc3a3cd2d66a
#
_cell.length_a   1.000
_cell.length_b   1.000
_cell.length_c   1.000
_cell.angle_alpha   90.00
_cell.angle_beta   90.00
_cell.angle_gamma   90.00
#
_symmetry.space_group_name_H-M   'P 1'
#
loop_
_entity.id
_entity.type
_entity.pdbx_description
1 polymer ?
#
loop_
_entity_poly.entity_id
_entity_poly.type
_entity_poly.pdbx_seq_one_letter_code
_entity_poly.pdbx_strand_id
1 'polypeptide(L)'
;MPCPAKITGRSAFLALLKDEGITHLFGNPGTTELPIMDALSEHPDLNYLMSMQESLVVYMAEGYSRASGKLSAGNVHVAPGLGNAMGAIY
;
A
#
# COMPACT_ATOMS: atom_id res chain seq x y z
N MET A 1 -2.73 9.80 26.99
CA MET A 1 -3.29 9.18 26.20
C MET A 1 -3.49 7.99 26.64
N PRO A 2 -4.38 7.84 26.76
CA PRO A 2 -4.49 6.58 27.00
C PRO A 2 -3.98 5.93 25.82
N CYS A 3 -3.03 5.40 25.96
CA CYS A 3 -2.62 4.56 25.07
C CYS A 3 -3.71 3.74 24.73
N PRO A 4 -4.12 3.76 23.58
CA PRO A 4 -4.98 2.81 23.18
C PRO A 4 -4.33 1.56 23.53
N ALA A 5 -4.91 0.98 24.39
CA ALA A 5 -4.42 -0.23 24.84
C ALA A 5 -4.28 -1.21 23.72
N LYS A 6 -5.08 -1.07 22.67
CA LYS A 6 -5.03 -2.03 21.60
C LYS A 6 -5.12 -1.36 20.27
N ILE A 7 -4.11 -1.58 19.44
CA ILE A 7 -4.13 -1.14 18.07
C ILE A 7 -3.87 -2.39 17.25
N THR A 8 -4.65 -2.59 16.21
CA THR A 8 -4.46 -3.76 15.35
C THR A 8 -3.24 -3.54 14.46
N GLY A 9 -2.67 -4.64 13.99
CA GLY A 9 -1.53 -4.55 13.09
C GLY A 9 -1.85 -3.76 11.84
N ARG A 10 -3.06 -3.95 11.30
CA ARG A 10 -3.45 -3.23 10.09
C ARG A 10 -3.53 -1.73 10.33
N SER A 11 -4.05 -1.32 11.47
CA SER A 11 -4.15 0.11 11.78
C SER A 11 -2.77 0.70 12.04
N ALA A 12 -1.90 -0.04 12.72
CA ALA A 12 -0.53 0.42 12.98
C ALA A 12 0.23 0.58 11.67
N PHE A 13 0.05 -0.35 10.73
CA PHE A 13 0.70 -0.29 9.43
C PHE A 13 0.26 0.96 8.66
N LEU A 14 -1.05 1.20 8.60
CA LEU A 14 -1.55 2.36 7.88
C LEU A 14 -1.15 3.68 8.54
N ALA A 15 -1.14 3.71 9.87
CA ALA A 15 -0.70 4.89 10.58
C ALA A 15 0.77 5.19 10.30
N LEU A 16 1.59 4.15 10.19
CA LEU A 16 3.01 4.33 9.87
C LEU A 16 3.19 4.88 8.46
N LEU A 17 2.39 4.41 7.50
CA LEU A 17 2.46 4.94 6.15
C LEU A 17 2.14 6.43 6.13
N LYS A 18 1.11 6.83 6.86
CA LYS A 18 0.76 8.26 6.97
C LYS A 18 1.90 9.04 7.59
N ASP A 19 2.50 8.49 8.64
CA ASP A 19 3.56 9.15 9.36
C ASP A 19 4.78 9.39 8.48
N GLU A 20 5.01 8.48 7.52
CA GLU A 20 6.11 8.62 6.56
C GLU A 20 5.77 9.52 5.38
N GLY A 21 4.58 10.10 5.39
CA GLY A 21 4.17 11.00 4.32
C GLY A 21 3.62 10.30 3.08
N ILE A 22 3.34 9.01 3.18
CA ILE A 22 2.81 8.26 2.05
C ILE A 22 1.31 8.47 1.97
N THR A 23 0.83 8.99 0.85
CA THR A 23 -0.59 9.25 0.66
C THR A 23 -1.22 8.37 -0.41
N HIS A 24 -0.41 7.67 -1.20
CA HIS A 24 -0.91 6.82 -2.28
C HIS A 24 -0.34 5.43 -2.13
N LEU A 25 -1.22 4.45 -2.18
CA LEU A 25 -0.89 3.04 -2.11
C LEU A 25 -1.40 2.39 -3.39
N PHE A 26 -0.50 1.80 -4.14
CA PHE A 26 -0.85 1.14 -5.39
C PHE A 26 -0.87 -0.36 -5.14
N GLY A 27 -1.83 -1.05 -5.71
CA GLY A 27 -1.88 -2.45 -5.41
C GLY A 27 -2.78 -3.30 -6.28
N ASN A 28 -2.60 -4.60 -6.09
CA ASN A 28 -3.43 -5.63 -6.68
C ASN A 28 -3.74 -6.61 -5.55
N PRO A 29 -4.81 -6.36 -4.77
CA PRO A 29 -5.02 -7.08 -3.53
C PRO A 29 -5.64 -8.46 -3.74
N GLY A 30 -5.41 -9.32 -2.77
CA GLY A 30 -6.07 -10.62 -2.68
C GLY A 30 -6.71 -10.78 -1.32
N THR A 31 -7.05 -12.02 -0.97
CA THR A 31 -7.80 -12.26 0.27
C THR A 31 -7.00 -11.95 1.52
N THR A 32 -5.69 -12.15 1.50
CA THR A 32 -4.89 -11.90 2.70
C THR A 32 -4.72 -10.42 3.00
N GLU A 33 -4.98 -9.55 2.03
CA GLU A 33 -4.90 -8.11 2.23
C GLU A 33 -6.22 -7.48 2.65
N LEU A 34 -7.29 -8.26 2.75
CA LEU A 34 -8.59 -7.71 3.13
C LEU A 34 -8.58 -6.93 4.44
N PRO A 35 -7.86 -7.36 5.49
CA PRO A 35 -7.81 -6.55 6.70
C PRO A 35 -7.27 -5.15 6.46
N ILE A 36 -6.27 -5.00 5.60
CA ILE A 36 -5.72 -3.69 5.27
C ILE A 36 -6.74 -2.88 4.46
N MET A 37 -7.40 -3.53 3.50
CA MET A 37 -8.42 -2.86 2.71
C MET A 37 -9.57 -2.36 3.58
N ASP A 38 -9.98 -3.18 4.56
CA ASP A 38 -11.04 -2.79 5.47
C ASP A 38 -10.62 -1.60 6.33
N ALA A 39 -9.38 -1.59 6.79
CA ALA A 39 -8.89 -0.51 7.64
C ALA A 39 -8.74 0.81 6.87
N LEU A 40 -8.64 0.77 5.55
CA LEU A 40 -8.52 1.99 4.76
C LEU A 40 -9.73 2.90 4.92
N SER A 41 -10.89 2.34 5.27
CA SER A 41 -12.07 3.17 5.48
C SER A 41 -11.90 4.14 6.66
N GLU A 42 -10.98 3.85 7.57
CA GLU A 42 -10.68 4.69 8.72
C GLU A 42 -9.52 5.65 8.46
N HIS A 43 -8.97 5.62 7.25
CA HIS A 43 -7.83 6.46 6.87
C HIS A 43 -8.12 7.11 5.52
N PRO A 44 -9.06 8.05 5.48
CA PRO A 44 -9.50 8.62 4.18
C PRO A 44 -8.44 9.44 3.46
N ASP A 45 -7.36 9.79 4.14
CA ASP A 45 -6.27 10.51 3.49
C ASP A 45 -5.28 9.57 2.78
N LEU A 46 -5.49 8.25 2.86
CA LEU A 46 -4.73 7.31 2.07
C LEU A 46 -5.56 6.93 0.84
N ASN A 47 -4.97 7.06 -0.33
CA ASN A 47 -5.63 6.74 -1.58
C ASN A 47 -5.12 5.41 -2.10
N TYR A 48 -6.03 4.47 -2.29
CA TYR A 48 -5.67 3.15 -2.82
C TYR A 48 -6.03 3.08 -4.29
N LEU A 49 -5.03 2.85 -5.12
CA LEU A 49 -5.22 2.79 -6.56
C LEU A 49 -4.95 1.35 -7.02
N MET A 50 -5.97 0.72 -7.55
CA MET A 50 -5.88 -0.67 -7.99
C MET A 50 -5.33 -0.76 -9.40
N SER A 51 -4.47 -1.75 -9.64
CA SER A 51 -4.02 -2.04 -10.98
C SER A 51 -4.41 -3.46 -11.35
N MET A 52 -4.36 -3.74 -12.64
CA MET A 52 -4.82 -5.04 -13.14
C MET A 52 -3.72 -6.09 -13.13
N GLN A 53 -2.48 -5.69 -12.91
CA GLN A 53 -1.36 -6.61 -12.99
C GLN A 53 -0.24 -6.08 -12.11
N GLU A 54 0.51 -6.98 -11.49
CA GLU A 54 1.48 -6.62 -10.45
C GLU A 54 2.63 -5.76 -10.94
N SER A 55 3.08 -5.97 -12.16
CA SER A 55 4.16 -5.12 -12.67
C SER A 55 3.68 -3.67 -12.82
N LEU A 56 2.41 -3.47 -13.11
CA LEU A 56 1.86 -2.12 -13.18
C LEU A 56 1.86 -1.44 -11.81
N VAL A 57 1.67 -2.21 -10.74
CA VAL A 57 1.73 -1.66 -9.39
C VAL A 57 3.07 -0.96 -9.19
N VAL A 58 4.16 -1.63 -9.54
CA VAL A 58 5.49 -1.07 -9.34
C VAL A 58 5.72 0.13 -10.25
N TYR A 59 5.32 0.03 -11.51
CA TYR A 59 5.50 1.14 -12.45
C TYR A 59 4.70 2.36 -12.04
N MET A 60 3.46 2.17 -11.57
CA MET A 60 2.63 3.28 -11.12
C MET A 60 3.23 3.94 -9.88
N ALA A 61 3.71 3.13 -8.93
CA ALA A 61 4.34 3.65 -7.73
C ALA A 61 5.60 4.44 -8.07
N GLU A 62 6.40 3.92 -8.99
CA GLU A 62 7.62 4.61 -9.41
C GLU A 62 7.30 5.92 -10.10
N GLY A 63 6.33 5.88 -11.02
CA GLY A 63 5.95 7.10 -11.74
C GLY A 63 5.46 8.18 -10.80
N TYR A 64 4.65 7.80 -9.83
CA TYR A 64 4.15 8.74 -8.85
C TYR A 64 5.30 9.34 -8.03
N SER A 65 6.22 8.49 -7.58
CA SER A 65 7.34 8.96 -6.77
C SER A 65 8.25 9.89 -7.55
N ARG A 66 8.49 9.59 -8.83
CA ARG A 66 9.32 10.47 -9.65
C ARG A 66 8.66 11.81 -9.89
N ALA A 67 7.36 11.80 -10.18
CA ALA A 67 6.67 13.04 -10.51
C ALA A 67 6.45 13.92 -9.28
N SER A 68 6.14 13.31 -8.15
CA SER A 68 5.80 14.08 -6.95
C SER A 68 6.98 14.34 -6.03
N GLY A 69 8.04 13.58 -6.16
CA GLY A 69 9.15 13.63 -5.22
C GLY A 69 8.84 13.01 -3.87
N LYS A 70 7.75 12.27 -3.76
CA LYS A 70 7.32 11.67 -2.50
C LYS A 70 7.39 10.17 -2.56
N LEU A 71 7.47 9.55 -1.39
CA LEU A 71 7.40 8.10 -1.30
C LEU A 71 6.00 7.63 -1.64
N SER A 72 5.92 6.43 -2.19
CA SER A 72 4.67 5.75 -2.39
C SER A 72 4.83 4.30 -1.93
N ALA A 73 3.73 3.57 -1.85
CA ALA A 73 3.77 2.18 -1.41
C ALA A 73 3.08 1.31 -2.44
N GLY A 74 3.54 0.07 -2.54
CA GLY A 74 2.95 -0.90 -3.42
C GLY A 74 2.58 -2.16 -2.67
N ASN A 75 1.50 -2.78 -3.07
CA ASN A 75 1.00 -4.00 -2.44
C ASN A 75 0.77 -5.05 -3.52
N VAL A 76 1.33 -6.23 -3.31
CA VAL A 76 1.10 -7.36 -4.21
C VAL A 76 0.70 -8.56 -3.37
N HIS A 77 -0.03 -9.49 -3.98
CA HIS A 77 -0.61 -10.61 -3.26
C HIS A 77 0.23 -11.86 -3.45
N VAL A 78 0.70 -12.41 -2.36
CA VAL A 78 1.42 -13.69 -2.23
C VAL A 78 2.60 -13.81 -3.19
N ALA A 79 3.17 -15.02 -3.28
CA ALA A 79 4.37 -15.25 -4.08
C ALA A 79 4.16 -15.01 -5.59
N PRO A 80 3.04 -15.45 -6.20
CA PRO A 80 2.83 -15.13 -7.61
C PRO A 80 2.76 -13.64 -7.88
N GLY A 81 2.15 -12.87 -6.99
CA GLY A 81 2.10 -11.42 -7.16
C GLY A 81 3.47 -10.78 -7.13
N LEU A 82 4.28 -11.16 -6.15
CA LEU A 82 5.65 -10.65 -6.07
C LEU A 82 6.46 -11.10 -7.29
N GLY A 83 6.30 -12.36 -7.71
CA GLY A 83 6.98 -12.85 -8.88
C GLY A 83 6.67 -12.05 -10.14
N ASN A 84 5.39 -11.73 -10.32
CA ASN A 84 4.99 -10.94 -11.48
C ASN A 84 5.54 -9.52 -11.43
N ALA A 85 5.81 -9.00 -10.24
CA ALA A 85 6.32 -7.63 -10.09
C ALA A 85 7.84 -7.56 -10.18
N MET A 86 8.55 -8.67 -10.08
CA MET A 86 10.01 -8.65 -9.96
C MET A 86 10.71 -7.95 -11.11
N GLY A 87 10.22 -8.14 -12.34
CA GLY A 87 10.83 -7.49 -13.50
C GLY A 87 10.75 -5.98 -13.42
N ALA A 88 9.65 -5.48 -12.89
CA ALA A 88 9.47 -4.03 -12.75
C ALA A 88 10.30 -3.48 -11.58
N ILE A 89 10.49 -4.28 -10.53
CA ILE A 89 11.31 -3.85 -9.40
C ILE A 89 12.77 -3.74 -9.82
N TYR A 90 13.23 -4.68 -10.64
CA TYR A 90 14.62 -4.71 -11.08
C TYR A 90 14.95 -3.49 -11.93
#